data_b582779748f29dc88d781373b991fe1d
#
_entry.id   b582779748f29dc88d781373b991fe1d
#
_cell.length_a   1.000
_cell.length_b   1.000
_cell.length_c   1.000
_cell.angle_alpha   90.00
_cell.angle_beta   90.00
_cell.angle_gamma   90.00
#
_symmetry.space_group_name_H-M   'P 1'
#
loop_
_entity.id
_entity.type
_entity.pdbx_description
1 polymer ?
#
loop_
_entity_poly.entity_id
_entity_poly.type
_entity_poly.pdbx_seq_one_letter_code
_entity_poly.pdbx_strand_id
1 'polypeptide(L)'
;ATPTPLDTTDDALLLERAGEVLDALADQDYTALCALVHPQRGVTFTPYSTVDPENDLCFLPDQLSKAISDGSTYLWGFTNGKGDHINLTVSEYISRYVYNEDYRNAPVVSIDQIAVSGNALENVQEVFSDCRFVEYYYPGVKPEMDNFDWCALKVVLAPYAEQWYLVGLIHSEWTV
;
A
#
# COMPACT_ATOMS: atom_id res chain seq x y z
N ALA A 1 21.85 -20.93 -17.99
CA ALA A 1 22.42 -20.29 -16.81
C ALA A 1 21.46 -20.35 -15.62
N THR A 2 21.99 -20.58 -14.43
CA THR A 2 21.19 -20.60 -13.22
C THR A 2 20.85 -19.14 -12.86
N PRO A 3 19.56 -18.80 -12.66
CA PRO A 3 19.20 -17.45 -12.25
C PRO A 3 19.83 -17.10 -10.90
N THR A 4 20.22 -15.83 -10.73
CA THR A 4 20.74 -15.35 -9.45
C THR A 4 19.59 -15.24 -8.45
N PRO A 5 19.67 -15.90 -7.27
CA PRO A 5 18.65 -15.74 -6.27
C PRO A 5 18.49 -14.29 -5.83
N LEU A 6 17.26 -13.91 -5.48
CA LEU A 6 16.99 -12.58 -4.93
C LEU A 6 17.66 -12.43 -3.58
N ASP A 7 18.48 -11.39 -3.44
CA ASP A 7 19.05 -11.02 -2.14
C ASP A 7 18.01 -10.23 -1.35
N THR A 8 17.32 -10.90 -0.43
CA THR A 8 16.26 -10.29 0.37
C THR A 8 16.76 -9.27 1.38
N THR A 9 18.09 -9.17 1.56
CA THR A 9 18.71 -8.16 2.44
C THR A 9 19.09 -6.88 1.66
N ASP A 10 18.94 -6.87 0.34
CA ASP A 10 19.31 -5.73 -0.48
C ASP A 10 18.22 -4.66 -0.45
N ASP A 11 18.43 -3.62 0.33
CA ASP A 11 17.52 -2.49 0.45
C ASP A 11 17.35 -1.74 -0.88
N ALA A 12 18.40 -1.70 -1.71
CA ALA A 12 18.34 -0.99 -2.99
C ALA A 12 17.32 -1.62 -3.95
N LEU A 13 17.30 -2.94 -4.06
CA LEU A 13 16.31 -3.64 -4.87
C LEU A 13 14.89 -3.47 -4.34
N LEU A 14 14.75 -3.49 -3.02
CA LEU A 14 13.46 -3.26 -2.36
C LEU A 14 12.93 -1.85 -2.67
N LEU A 15 13.77 -0.83 -2.52
CA LEU A 15 13.42 0.56 -2.80
C LEU A 15 13.10 0.78 -4.28
N GLU A 16 13.85 0.16 -5.17
CA GLU A 16 13.62 0.24 -6.60
C GLU A 16 12.23 -0.32 -6.96
N ARG A 17 11.91 -1.49 -6.42
CA ARG A 17 10.62 -2.12 -6.70
C ARG A 17 9.46 -1.32 -6.10
N ALA A 18 9.61 -0.82 -4.88
CA ALA A 18 8.62 0.06 -4.27
C ALA A 18 8.42 1.34 -5.10
N GLY A 19 9.50 1.89 -5.64
CA GLY A 19 9.43 3.05 -6.55
C GLY A 19 8.64 2.76 -7.83
N GLU A 20 8.80 1.58 -8.40
CA GLU A 20 8.00 1.15 -9.56
C GLU A 20 6.51 1.10 -9.23
N VAL A 21 6.15 0.63 -8.03
CA VAL A 21 4.77 0.63 -7.57
C VAL A 21 4.24 2.06 -7.47
N LEU A 22 5.01 2.97 -6.89
CA LEU A 22 4.60 4.38 -6.80
C LEU A 22 4.44 5.03 -8.18
N ASP A 23 5.34 4.73 -9.12
CA ASP A 23 5.23 5.26 -10.48
C ASP A 23 3.94 4.79 -11.15
N ALA A 24 3.62 3.50 -11.04
CA ALA A 24 2.40 2.96 -11.60
C ALA A 24 1.15 3.61 -10.98
N LEU A 25 1.16 3.84 -9.67
CA LEU A 25 0.05 4.50 -8.96
C LEU A 25 -0.07 5.96 -9.39
N ALA A 26 1.04 6.68 -9.46
CA ALA A 26 1.05 8.10 -9.82
C ALA A 26 0.59 8.33 -11.26
N ASP A 27 1.00 7.47 -12.17
CA ASP A 27 0.68 7.56 -13.59
C ASP A 27 -0.67 6.93 -13.92
N GLN A 28 -1.34 6.32 -12.94
CA GLN A 28 -2.57 5.55 -13.13
C GLN A 28 -2.40 4.45 -14.18
N ASP A 29 -1.20 3.89 -14.24
CA ASP A 29 -0.86 2.78 -15.13
C ASP A 29 -1.22 1.47 -14.42
N TYR A 30 -2.49 1.12 -14.49
CA TYR A 30 -3.01 -0.05 -13.79
C TYR A 30 -2.53 -1.36 -14.40
N THR A 31 -2.16 -1.37 -15.67
CA THR A 31 -1.53 -2.54 -16.30
C THR A 31 -0.17 -2.82 -15.67
N ALA A 32 0.63 -1.77 -15.51
CA ALA A 32 1.93 -1.89 -14.83
C ALA A 32 1.75 -2.29 -13.36
N LEU A 33 0.76 -1.71 -12.67
CA LEU A 33 0.49 -2.05 -11.27
C LEU A 33 0.14 -3.53 -11.12
N CYS A 34 -0.75 -4.05 -11.96
CA CYS A 34 -1.14 -5.46 -11.91
C CYS A 34 0.04 -6.41 -12.17
N ALA A 35 0.97 -6.01 -13.03
CA ALA A 35 2.17 -6.80 -13.30
C ALA A 35 3.12 -6.86 -12.09
N LEU A 36 3.02 -5.91 -11.16
CA LEU A 36 3.82 -5.86 -9.93
C LEU A 36 3.20 -6.65 -8.79
N VAL A 37 1.92 -7.01 -8.89
CA VAL A 37 1.20 -7.74 -7.84
C VAL A 37 1.66 -9.19 -7.77
N HIS A 38 1.82 -9.71 -6.56
CA HIS A 38 2.23 -11.09 -6.34
C HIS A 38 1.24 -12.06 -7.00
N PRO A 39 1.72 -12.95 -7.89
CA PRO A 39 0.81 -13.76 -8.71
C PRO A 39 0.02 -14.82 -7.94
N GLN A 40 0.50 -15.21 -6.76
CA GLN A 40 -0.16 -16.25 -5.94
C GLN A 40 -0.85 -15.68 -4.72
N ARG A 41 -0.29 -14.61 -4.13
CA ARG A 41 -0.83 -14.00 -2.89
C ARG A 41 -1.79 -12.86 -3.17
N GLY A 42 -1.61 -12.16 -4.29
CA GLY A 42 -2.36 -10.94 -4.57
C GLY A 42 -1.91 -9.77 -3.72
N VAL A 43 -2.64 -8.65 -3.84
CA VAL A 43 -2.40 -7.44 -3.06
C VAL A 43 -3.58 -7.17 -2.13
N THR A 44 -3.30 -6.97 -0.84
CA THR A 44 -4.29 -6.61 0.17
C THR A 44 -4.31 -5.09 0.34
N PHE A 45 -5.50 -4.51 0.34
CA PHE A 45 -5.72 -3.08 0.52
C PHE A 45 -6.26 -2.79 1.92
N THR A 46 -5.53 -2.00 2.68
CA THR A 46 -5.88 -1.65 4.06
C THR A 46 -6.04 -0.13 4.17
N PRO A 47 -7.27 0.37 4.48
CA PRO A 47 -7.53 1.80 4.49
C PRO A 47 -6.92 2.55 5.68
N TYR A 48 -6.69 1.86 6.79
CA TYR A 48 -6.06 2.42 7.99
C TYR A 48 -5.07 1.40 8.54
N SER A 49 -4.13 1.82 9.34
CA SER A 49 -2.93 1.07 9.76
C SER A 49 -3.14 -0.41 10.14
N THR A 50 -4.31 -0.77 10.64
CA THR A 50 -4.58 -2.15 11.09
C THR A 50 -5.04 -3.03 9.94
N VAL A 51 -4.20 -4.00 9.57
CA VAL A 51 -4.52 -4.98 8.54
C VAL A 51 -5.48 -6.03 9.10
N ASP A 52 -6.57 -6.27 8.39
CA ASP A 52 -7.54 -7.32 8.73
C ASP A 52 -7.55 -8.37 7.62
N PRO A 53 -6.78 -9.47 7.76
CA PRO A 53 -6.67 -10.47 6.70
C PRO A 53 -8.01 -11.14 6.33
N GLU A 54 -9.00 -11.10 7.21
CA GLU A 54 -10.30 -11.71 6.96
C GLU A 54 -11.23 -10.79 6.17
N ASN A 55 -11.16 -9.47 6.42
CA ASN A 55 -12.12 -8.51 5.87
C ASN A 55 -11.53 -7.54 4.85
N ASP A 56 -10.22 -7.27 4.90
CA ASP A 56 -9.58 -6.41 3.90
C ASP A 56 -9.63 -7.08 2.53
N LEU A 57 -9.89 -6.30 1.50
CA LEU A 57 -9.97 -6.83 0.14
C LEU A 57 -8.58 -7.19 -0.39
N CYS A 58 -8.49 -8.37 -0.96
CA CYS A 58 -7.27 -8.88 -1.59
C CYS A 58 -7.59 -9.31 -3.02
N PHE A 59 -6.77 -8.85 -3.97
CA PHE A 59 -6.96 -9.14 -5.40
C PHE A 59 -5.72 -9.80 -5.97
N LEU A 60 -5.91 -10.91 -6.68
CA LEU A 60 -4.88 -11.45 -7.58
C LEU A 60 -4.74 -10.51 -8.80
N PRO A 61 -3.62 -10.58 -9.55
CA PRO A 61 -3.42 -9.65 -10.67
C PRO A 61 -4.58 -9.57 -11.65
N ASP A 62 -5.12 -10.70 -12.08
CA ASP A 62 -6.25 -10.72 -13.01
C ASP A 62 -7.54 -10.21 -12.38
N GLN A 63 -7.75 -10.49 -11.10
CA GLN A 63 -8.89 -10.00 -10.35
C GLN A 63 -8.85 -8.47 -10.22
N LEU A 64 -7.68 -7.92 -9.94
CA LEU A 64 -7.48 -6.48 -9.83
C LEU A 64 -7.73 -5.79 -11.18
N SER A 65 -7.17 -6.35 -12.25
CA SER A 65 -7.38 -5.82 -13.60
C SER A 65 -8.86 -5.79 -13.97
N LYS A 66 -9.57 -6.87 -13.68
CA LYS A 66 -11.00 -6.98 -13.96
C LYS A 66 -11.81 -6.00 -13.10
N ALA A 67 -11.49 -5.90 -11.83
CA ALA A 67 -12.18 -4.97 -10.91
C ALA A 67 -12.04 -3.52 -11.35
N ILE A 68 -10.86 -3.14 -11.84
CA ILE A 68 -10.62 -1.79 -12.38
C ILE A 68 -11.43 -1.58 -13.66
N SER A 69 -11.42 -2.54 -14.57
CA SER A 69 -12.14 -2.45 -15.86
C SER A 69 -13.65 -2.40 -15.69
N ASP A 70 -14.18 -3.18 -14.74
CA ASP A 70 -15.62 -3.24 -14.48
C ASP A 70 -16.17 -1.95 -13.86
N GLY A 71 -15.34 -1.19 -13.16
CA GLY A 71 -15.77 0.01 -12.44
C GLY A 71 -16.78 -0.29 -11.34
N SER A 72 -16.78 -1.52 -10.81
CA SER A 72 -17.71 -1.92 -9.75
C SER A 72 -17.31 -1.30 -8.43
N THR A 73 -18.31 -1.04 -7.58
CA THR A 73 -18.11 -0.52 -6.22
C THR A 73 -17.91 -1.69 -5.25
N TYR A 74 -16.93 -1.55 -4.35
CA TYR A 74 -16.63 -2.54 -3.32
C TYR A 74 -16.72 -1.89 -1.95
N LEU A 75 -17.01 -2.70 -0.93
CA LEU A 75 -16.90 -2.28 0.47
C LEU A 75 -15.46 -2.57 0.94
N TRP A 76 -14.70 -1.50 1.19
CA TRP A 76 -13.27 -1.59 1.56
C TRP A 76 -13.04 -1.64 3.06
N GLY A 77 -14.04 -1.28 3.83
CA GLY A 77 -13.96 -1.19 5.28
C GLY A 77 -14.85 -0.10 5.81
N PHE A 78 -14.47 0.44 6.95
CA PHE A 78 -15.25 1.46 7.66
C PHE A 78 -14.35 2.60 8.08
N THR A 79 -14.87 3.84 8.01
CA THR A 79 -14.11 5.01 8.46
C THR A 79 -13.87 4.95 9.96
N ASN A 80 -12.65 5.30 10.38
CA ASN A 80 -12.35 5.41 11.80
C ASN A 80 -13.17 6.56 12.41
N GLY A 81 -13.63 6.35 13.64
CA GLY A 81 -14.44 7.32 14.35
C GLY A 81 -15.92 7.14 14.08
N LYS A 82 -16.41 7.49 12.89
CA LYS A 82 -17.84 7.43 12.55
C LYS A 82 -18.33 6.03 12.19
N GLY A 83 -17.44 5.17 11.66
CA GLY A 83 -17.81 3.83 11.22
C GLY A 83 -18.65 3.81 9.94
N ASP A 84 -18.54 4.83 9.09
CA ASP A 84 -19.22 4.86 7.81
C ASP A 84 -18.63 3.83 6.84
N HIS A 85 -19.47 3.25 5.99
CA HIS A 85 -19.01 2.30 4.98
C HIS A 85 -18.13 3.01 3.95
N ILE A 86 -16.98 2.40 3.61
CA ILE A 86 -16.12 2.87 2.53
C ILE A 86 -16.52 2.12 1.26
N ASN A 87 -17.47 2.68 0.49
CA ASN A 87 -17.97 2.09 -0.75
C ASN A 87 -17.42 2.88 -1.93
N LEU A 88 -16.42 2.32 -2.61
CA LEU A 88 -15.71 3.00 -3.70
C LEU A 88 -15.37 2.00 -4.80
N THR A 89 -15.20 2.50 -6.03
CA THR A 89 -14.54 1.71 -7.08
C THR A 89 -13.05 1.57 -6.74
N VAL A 90 -12.35 0.67 -7.42
CA VAL A 90 -10.91 0.50 -7.20
C VAL A 90 -10.15 1.81 -7.48
N SER A 91 -10.48 2.49 -8.59
CA SER A 91 -9.82 3.76 -8.94
C SER A 91 -10.06 4.84 -7.88
N GLU A 92 -11.29 4.94 -7.38
CA GLU A 92 -11.63 5.90 -6.33
C GLU A 92 -10.91 5.58 -5.03
N TYR A 93 -10.84 4.29 -4.67
CA TYR A 93 -10.12 3.87 -3.47
C TYR A 93 -8.63 4.21 -3.57
N ILE A 94 -8.02 3.92 -4.72
CA ILE A 94 -6.60 4.22 -4.94
C ILE A 94 -6.35 5.73 -4.77
N SER A 95 -7.22 6.58 -5.32
CA SER A 95 -7.07 8.02 -5.22
C SER A 95 -7.23 8.55 -3.79
N ARG A 96 -8.08 7.91 -2.98
CA ARG A 96 -8.37 8.40 -1.62
C ARG A 96 -7.53 7.71 -0.55
N TYR A 97 -7.26 6.41 -0.68
CA TYR A 97 -6.66 5.60 0.37
C TYR A 97 -5.33 4.93 -0.01
N VAL A 98 -4.80 5.19 -1.18
CA VAL A 98 -3.50 4.66 -1.60
C VAL A 98 -2.59 5.80 -2.02
N TYR A 99 -2.89 6.44 -3.13
CA TYR A 99 -2.07 7.54 -3.65
C TYR A 99 -2.80 8.86 -3.51
N ASN A 100 -3.13 9.21 -2.28
CA ASN A 100 -3.80 10.46 -1.93
C ASN A 100 -2.84 11.66 -1.85
N GLU A 101 -1.53 11.40 -1.84
CA GLU A 101 -0.46 12.39 -1.89
C GLU A 101 0.64 11.87 -2.81
N ASP A 102 1.53 12.75 -3.25
CA ASP A 102 2.64 12.33 -4.12
C ASP A 102 3.75 11.68 -3.29
N TYR A 103 3.57 10.42 -2.97
CA TYR A 103 4.51 9.67 -2.13
C TYR A 103 5.89 9.48 -2.75
N ARG A 104 6.04 9.70 -4.07
CA ARG A 104 7.35 9.73 -4.70
C ARG A 104 8.24 10.84 -4.16
N ASN A 105 7.62 11.92 -3.66
CA ASN A 105 8.30 13.08 -3.09
C ASN A 105 8.12 13.16 -1.58
N ALA A 106 7.76 12.07 -0.92
CA ALA A 106 7.60 12.05 0.53
C ALA A 106 8.88 12.47 1.24
N PRO A 107 8.79 13.36 2.24
CA PRO A 107 9.99 13.84 2.94
C PRO A 107 10.64 12.80 3.83
N VAL A 108 9.91 11.76 4.22
CA VAL A 108 10.44 10.68 5.05
C VAL A 108 10.17 9.34 4.38
N VAL A 109 11.22 8.56 4.17
CA VAL A 109 11.13 7.20 3.62
C VAL A 109 11.86 6.29 4.59
N SER A 110 11.21 5.22 5.05
CA SER A 110 11.81 4.25 5.95
C SER A 110 11.55 2.83 5.47
N ILE A 111 12.47 1.93 5.83
CA ILE A 111 12.42 0.53 5.44
C ILE A 111 12.19 -0.30 6.69
N ASP A 112 11.14 -1.12 6.69
CA ASP A 112 10.76 -2.01 7.78
C ASP A 112 10.56 -1.28 9.12
N GLN A 113 10.27 0.03 9.07
CA GLN A 113 10.06 0.86 10.25
C GLN A 113 8.82 1.72 10.07
N ILE A 114 8.09 1.91 11.16
CA ILE A 114 6.90 2.74 11.20
C ILE A 114 7.33 4.12 11.70
N ALA A 115 7.17 5.15 10.84
CA ALA A 115 7.62 6.50 11.15
C ALA A 115 6.79 7.14 12.27
N VAL A 116 5.46 6.92 12.23
CA VAL A 116 4.57 7.43 13.26
C VAL A 116 3.36 6.50 13.39
N SER A 117 2.92 6.28 14.63
CA SER A 117 1.68 5.57 14.92
C SER A 117 0.60 6.58 15.24
N GLY A 118 -0.55 6.44 14.58
CA GLY A 118 -1.74 7.21 14.90
C GLY A 118 -2.60 6.53 15.97
N ASN A 119 -3.90 6.74 15.89
CA ASN A 119 -4.85 6.12 16.82
C ASN A 119 -5.12 4.64 16.49
N ALA A 120 -4.81 4.21 15.27
CA ALA A 120 -5.01 2.84 14.86
C ALA A 120 -3.82 1.96 15.23
N LEU A 121 -4.09 0.70 15.54
CA LEU A 121 -3.05 -0.28 15.85
C LEU A 121 -2.24 -0.63 14.60
N GLU A 122 -0.91 -0.63 14.75
CA GLU A 122 0.01 -1.04 13.69
C GLU A 122 0.33 -2.52 13.84
N ASN A 123 -0.03 -3.34 12.85
CA ASN A 123 0.20 -4.79 12.89
C ASN A 123 0.84 -5.36 11.62
N VAL A 124 1.43 -4.52 10.79
CA VAL A 124 2.02 -4.94 9.52
C VAL A 124 3.08 -6.03 9.71
N GLN A 125 3.90 -5.93 10.74
CA GLN A 125 4.99 -6.88 11.00
C GLN A 125 4.48 -8.23 11.46
N GLU A 126 3.30 -8.29 12.05
CA GLU A 126 2.66 -9.52 12.48
C GLU A 126 1.97 -10.24 11.31
N VAL A 127 1.20 -9.49 10.53
CA VAL A 127 0.43 -10.05 9.41
C VAL A 127 1.33 -10.42 8.24
N PHE A 128 2.32 -9.57 7.95
CA PHE A 128 3.26 -9.75 6.85
C PHE A 128 4.66 -10.08 7.37
N SER A 129 4.76 -11.03 8.31
CA SER A 129 6.01 -11.38 9.00
C SER A 129 7.10 -11.90 8.06
N ASP A 130 6.73 -12.48 6.92
CA ASP A 130 7.64 -12.99 5.89
C ASP A 130 7.93 -11.97 4.78
N CYS A 131 7.51 -10.73 4.97
CA CYS A 131 7.60 -9.67 3.97
C CYS A 131 8.46 -8.52 4.47
N ARG A 132 8.78 -7.61 3.55
CA ARG A 132 9.40 -6.33 3.89
C ARG A 132 8.51 -5.21 3.38
N PHE A 133 8.62 -4.02 3.98
CA PHE A 133 7.84 -2.88 3.53
C PHE A 133 8.68 -1.60 3.50
N VAL A 134 8.27 -0.68 2.63
CA VAL A 134 8.80 0.68 2.56
C VAL A 134 7.67 1.62 2.92
N GLU A 135 7.88 2.48 3.90
CA GLU A 135 6.90 3.50 4.30
C GLU A 135 7.31 4.86 3.78
N TYR A 136 6.36 5.52 3.14
CA TYR A 136 6.47 6.89 2.65
C TYR A 136 5.58 7.77 3.52
N TYR A 137 6.16 8.77 4.18
CA TYR A 137 5.48 9.50 5.24
C TYR A 137 5.55 11.02 5.02
N TYR A 138 4.39 11.66 5.14
CA TYR A 138 4.24 13.10 5.19
C TYR A 138 3.85 13.50 6.61
N PRO A 139 4.73 14.17 7.38
CA PRO A 139 4.42 14.58 8.77
C PRO A 139 3.34 15.65 8.84
N GLY A 140 3.11 16.39 7.74
CA GLY A 140 2.02 17.36 7.58
C GLY A 140 2.06 17.85 6.15
N VAL A 141 0.90 18.15 5.58
CA VAL A 141 0.78 18.57 4.17
C VAL A 141 0.52 20.06 4.09
N LYS A 142 -0.42 20.57 4.88
CA LYS A 142 -0.81 21.96 4.91
C LYS A 142 -0.42 22.62 6.23
N PRO A 143 0.32 23.75 6.22
CA PRO A 143 0.73 24.40 7.48
C PRO A 143 -0.43 24.75 8.41
N GLU A 144 -1.59 25.13 7.85
CA GLU A 144 -2.78 25.51 8.62
C GLU A 144 -3.42 24.35 9.36
N MET A 145 -3.08 23.11 9.01
CA MET A 145 -3.63 21.91 9.65
C MET A 145 -2.84 21.48 10.88
N ASP A 146 -1.73 22.14 11.19
CA ASP A 146 -0.91 21.90 12.39
C ASP A 146 -0.51 20.41 12.53
N ASN A 147 -0.17 19.77 11.41
CA ASN A 147 0.22 18.38 11.29
C ASN A 147 -0.91 17.34 11.57
N PHE A 148 -2.16 17.79 11.68
CA PHE A 148 -3.29 16.87 11.78
C PHE A 148 -3.67 16.23 10.44
N ASP A 149 -3.04 16.64 9.36
CA ASP A 149 -3.22 16.06 8.03
C ASP A 149 -2.05 15.15 7.62
N TRP A 150 -1.31 14.62 8.59
CA TRP A 150 -0.24 13.67 8.29
C TRP A 150 -0.82 12.41 7.62
N CYS A 151 -0.04 11.82 6.74
CA CYS A 151 -0.42 10.57 6.08
C CYS A 151 0.81 9.74 5.73
N ALA A 152 0.58 8.46 5.52
CA ALA A 152 1.65 7.54 5.15
C ALA A 152 1.10 6.42 4.27
N LEU A 153 1.97 5.88 3.43
CA LEU A 153 1.69 4.71 2.61
C LEU A 153 2.79 3.68 2.85
N LYS A 154 2.40 2.46 3.23
CA LYS A 154 3.30 1.32 3.30
C LYS A 154 3.13 0.46 2.06
N VAL A 155 4.21 0.25 1.33
CA VAL A 155 4.27 -0.66 0.20
C VAL A 155 4.90 -1.95 0.70
N VAL A 156 4.09 -3.02 0.81
CA VAL A 156 4.54 -4.30 1.37
C VAL A 156 4.88 -5.23 0.21
N LEU A 157 6.08 -5.78 0.25
CA LEU A 157 6.64 -6.61 -0.82
C LEU A 157 7.08 -7.97 -0.27
N ALA A 158 6.84 -9.01 -1.06
CA ALA A 158 7.29 -10.37 -0.75
C ALA A 158 8.15 -10.92 -1.90
N PRO A 159 9.17 -11.73 -1.58
CA PRO A 159 9.99 -12.33 -2.63
C PRO A 159 9.24 -13.47 -3.32
N TYR A 160 9.33 -13.51 -4.65
CA TYR A 160 8.77 -14.58 -5.47
C TYR A 160 9.49 -14.61 -6.81
N ALA A 161 9.86 -15.78 -7.29
CA ALA A 161 10.52 -15.95 -8.59
C ALA A 161 11.68 -14.96 -8.80
N GLU A 162 12.51 -14.77 -7.77
CA GLU A 162 13.74 -13.96 -7.79
C GLU A 162 13.51 -12.46 -7.92
N GLN A 163 12.28 -12.01 -7.62
CA GLN A 163 11.88 -10.61 -7.63
C GLN A 163 11.06 -10.28 -6.40
N TRP A 164 10.93 -8.98 -6.11
CA TRP A 164 9.98 -8.49 -5.13
C TRP A 164 8.63 -8.27 -5.80
N TYR A 165 7.55 -8.74 -5.17
CA TYR A 165 6.17 -8.54 -5.67
C TYR A 165 5.31 -7.89 -4.61
N LEU A 166 4.37 -7.07 -5.07
CA LEU A 166 3.46 -6.32 -4.19
C LEU A 166 2.44 -7.26 -3.54
N VAL A 167 2.35 -7.22 -2.21
CA VAL A 167 1.38 -8.00 -1.44
C VAL A 167 0.49 -7.16 -0.55
N GLY A 168 0.81 -5.89 -0.33
CA GLY A 168 -0.01 -5.02 0.51
C GLY A 168 0.22 -3.55 0.23
N LEU A 169 -0.86 -2.79 0.36
CA LEU A 169 -0.85 -1.33 0.33
C LEU A 169 -1.64 -0.86 1.54
N ILE A 170 -0.93 -0.33 2.53
CA ILE A 170 -1.50 0.07 3.81
C ILE A 170 -1.44 1.59 3.92
N HIS A 171 -2.62 2.20 4.04
CA HIS A 171 -2.75 3.63 4.24
C HIS A 171 -2.80 3.95 5.72
N SER A 172 -2.17 5.05 6.12
CA SER A 172 -2.26 5.59 7.47
C SER A 172 -2.51 7.09 7.38
N GLU A 173 -3.35 7.60 8.27
CA GLU A 173 -3.63 9.03 8.39
C GLU A 173 -4.09 9.34 9.81
N TRP A 174 -4.09 10.64 10.15
CA TRP A 174 -4.66 11.04 11.43
C TRP A 174 -6.17 10.76 11.45
N THR A 175 -6.63 10.16 12.54
CA THR A 175 -8.06 9.85 12.73
C THR A 175 -8.49 10.29 14.13
N VAL A 176 -9.77 10.59 14.25
CA VAL A 176 -10.36 10.97 15.55
C VAL A 176 -10.62 9.77 16.44
#